data_8c84586acafd9f5cc32bd9c274c24f1e
#
_entry.id   8c84586acafd9f5cc32bd9c274c24f1e
#
_cell.length_a   1.000
_cell.length_b   1.000
_cell.length_c   1.000
_cell.angle_alpha   90.00
_cell.angle_beta   90.00
_cell.angle_gamma   90.00
#
_symmetry.space_group_name_H-M   'P 1'
#
loop_
_entity.id
_entity.type
_entity.pdbx_description
1 polymer ?
#
loop_
_entity_poly.entity_id
_entity_poly.type
_entity_poly.pdbx_seq_one_letter_code
_entity_poly.pdbx_strand_id
1 'polypeptide(L)'
;LRLCRLQNVPLFLIFLLSGTIIYLQTEDEAVVLFFGAQLVFFVLYQLLYRLFYRNASRLLLNNTCMLLCTSFIMLTRISMDKAVRQFIIMAVAAIITMIIPYVIDRTWQLAKIPWVYGLIGLALLLVVCVIGNTSFGAQLSISIGGFSFQPSEFVKISFVFFVATMFYRSTEFKNVAITTGVAAAHVLILVLSKDLGSALIFFLAYVLMLFIATSNWLYLAGGLGSGCAAAMLAYKLFSHVRVRVEAWQDPWSDIAGKGYQ
;
A
#
# COMPACT_ATOMS: atom_id res chain seq x y z
N LEU A 1 -22.81 6.65 11.51
CA LEU A 1 -22.78 8.12 11.31
C LEU A 1 -22.18 8.88 12.50
N ARG A 2 -22.50 8.56 13.76
CA ARG A 2 -21.95 9.23 14.96
C ARG A 2 -20.44 8.98 15.12
N LEU A 3 -19.98 7.75 14.96
CA LEU A 3 -18.55 7.36 15.03
C LEU A 3 -17.69 8.13 14.01
N CYS A 4 -18.15 8.28 12.78
CA CYS A 4 -17.39 9.02 11.75
C CYS A 4 -17.30 10.53 12.05
N ARG A 5 -18.33 11.12 12.68
CA ARG A 5 -18.27 12.52 13.15
C ARG A 5 -17.32 12.69 14.32
N LEU A 6 -17.34 11.73 15.26
CA LEU A 6 -16.45 11.72 16.42
C LEU A 6 -14.97 11.56 16.04
N GLN A 7 -14.65 10.91 14.91
CA GLN A 7 -13.28 10.79 14.41
C GLN A 7 -12.77 12.04 13.69
N ASN A 8 -13.64 12.75 12.97
CA ASN A 8 -13.21 13.93 12.22
C ASN A 8 -12.85 15.12 13.10
N VAL A 9 -13.54 15.31 14.22
CA VAL A 9 -13.27 16.44 15.12
C VAL A 9 -11.86 16.38 15.73
N PRO A 10 -11.43 15.28 16.38
CA PRO A 10 -10.07 15.21 16.91
C PRO A 10 -9.02 15.21 15.79
N LEU A 11 -9.30 14.65 14.61
CA LEU A 11 -8.39 14.69 13.49
C LEU A 11 -8.03 16.13 13.10
N PHE A 12 -9.05 16.95 12.85
CA PHE A 12 -8.83 18.35 12.45
C PHE A 12 -8.23 19.18 13.59
N LEU A 13 -8.60 18.92 14.83
CA LEU A 13 -7.99 19.58 16.00
C LEU A 13 -6.49 19.26 16.13
N ILE A 14 -6.12 17.98 16.07
CA ILE A 14 -4.70 17.57 16.13
C ILE A 14 -3.92 18.18 14.97
N PHE A 15 -4.50 18.20 13.78
CA PHE A 15 -3.86 18.76 12.59
C PHE A 15 -3.62 20.28 12.75
N LEU A 16 -4.63 21.04 13.18
CA LEU A 16 -4.52 22.47 13.44
C LEU A 16 -3.53 22.80 14.54
N LEU A 17 -3.59 22.08 15.68
CA LEU A 17 -2.66 22.27 16.80
C LEU A 17 -1.22 21.98 16.37
N SER A 18 -1.00 20.91 15.60
CA SER A 18 0.34 20.58 15.11
C SER A 18 0.88 21.63 14.14
N GLY A 19 0.02 22.16 13.26
CA GLY A 19 0.38 23.26 12.34
C GLY A 19 0.77 24.54 13.12
N THR A 20 0.00 24.91 14.15
CA THR A 20 0.33 26.03 15.02
C THR A 20 1.64 25.84 15.78
N ILE A 21 1.91 24.64 16.28
CA ILE A 21 3.18 24.35 16.99
C ILE A 21 4.37 24.47 16.03
N ILE A 22 4.26 23.93 14.82
CA ILE A 22 5.33 24.00 13.82
C ILE A 22 5.56 25.47 13.41
N TYR A 23 4.50 26.25 13.21
CA TYR A 23 4.61 27.68 12.94
C TYR A 23 5.33 28.44 14.04
N LEU A 24 4.97 28.20 15.31
CA LEU A 24 5.62 28.84 16.44
C LEU A 24 7.10 28.46 16.60
N GLN A 25 7.51 27.31 16.06
CA GLN A 25 8.91 26.86 16.07
C GLN A 25 9.73 27.42 14.88
N THR A 26 9.10 27.61 13.72
CA THR A 26 9.80 28.00 12.49
C THR A 26 9.64 29.49 12.17
N GLU A 27 8.60 30.13 12.72
CA GLU A 27 8.17 31.51 12.41
C GLU A 27 7.96 31.77 10.89
N ASP A 28 7.71 30.70 10.12
CA ASP A 28 7.55 30.74 8.67
C ASP A 28 6.05 30.76 8.30
N GLU A 29 5.60 31.85 7.70
CA GLU A 29 4.21 32.03 7.24
C GLU A 29 3.81 30.99 6.16
N ALA A 30 4.77 30.45 5.39
CA ALA A 30 4.51 29.42 4.42
C ALA A 30 3.92 28.15 5.05
N VAL A 31 4.27 27.84 6.30
CA VAL A 31 3.72 26.72 7.06
C VAL A 31 2.21 26.87 7.26
N VAL A 32 1.76 28.08 7.64
CA VAL A 32 0.33 28.35 7.86
C VAL A 32 -0.47 28.21 6.58
N LEU A 33 0.04 28.76 5.48
CA LEU A 33 -0.59 28.64 4.16
C LEU A 33 -0.66 27.17 3.72
N PHE A 34 0.38 26.42 3.95
CA PHE A 34 0.46 25.01 3.56
C PHE A 34 -0.52 24.13 4.36
N PHE A 35 -0.61 24.32 5.68
CA PHE A 35 -1.60 23.62 6.51
C PHE A 35 -3.03 24.03 6.16
N GLY A 36 -3.26 25.28 5.83
CA GLY A 36 -4.55 25.78 5.34
C GLY A 36 -4.97 25.11 4.03
N ALA A 37 -4.05 25.04 3.06
CA ALA A 37 -4.29 24.37 1.78
C ALA A 37 -4.61 22.89 1.96
N GLN A 38 -3.88 22.19 2.83
CA GLN A 38 -4.13 20.78 3.15
C GLN A 38 -5.50 20.58 3.80
N LEU A 39 -5.88 21.45 4.74
CA LEU A 39 -7.18 21.38 5.41
C LEU A 39 -8.33 21.54 4.40
N VAL A 40 -8.24 22.53 3.53
CA VAL A 40 -9.20 22.73 2.44
C VAL A 40 -9.27 21.50 1.54
N PHE A 41 -8.12 20.94 1.18
CA PHE A 41 -8.05 19.73 0.36
C PHE A 41 -8.76 18.55 1.04
N PHE A 42 -8.48 18.26 2.32
CA PHE A 42 -9.12 17.13 3.02
C PHE A 42 -10.62 17.29 3.16
N VAL A 43 -11.10 18.52 3.42
CA VAL A 43 -12.53 18.81 3.47
C VAL A 43 -13.17 18.58 2.10
N LEU A 44 -12.58 19.13 1.03
CA LEU A 44 -13.08 18.94 -0.33
C LEU A 44 -13.05 17.46 -0.74
N TYR A 45 -11.99 16.73 -0.46
CA TYR A 45 -11.87 15.31 -0.77
C TYR A 45 -12.98 14.50 -0.10
N GLN A 46 -13.23 14.73 1.20
CA GLN A 46 -14.34 14.06 1.90
C GLN A 46 -15.72 14.45 1.36
N LEU A 47 -15.93 15.72 0.99
CA LEU A 47 -17.19 16.19 0.40
C LEU A 47 -17.43 15.55 -0.96
N LEU A 48 -16.43 15.54 -1.84
CA LEU A 48 -16.52 14.95 -3.18
C LEU A 48 -16.81 13.44 -3.10
N TYR A 49 -16.13 12.71 -2.22
CA TYR A 49 -16.44 11.30 -2.02
C TYR A 49 -17.88 11.06 -1.52
N ARG A 50 -18.40 11.92 -0.65
CA ARG A 50 -19.79 11.83 -0.18
C ARG A 50 -20.80 12.14 -1.29
N LEU A 51 -20.44 13.03 -2.21
CA LEU A 51 -21.28 13.43 -3.32
C LEU A 51 -21.35 12.35 -4.40
N PHE A 52 -20.19 11.87 -4.83
CA PHE A 52 -20.11 10.91 -5.94
C PHE A 52 -20.32 9.45 -5.51
N TYR A 53 -19.83 9.06 -4.31
CA TYR A 53 -19.84 7.68 -3.83
C TYR A 53 -20.58 7.52 -2.51
N ARG A 54 -21.91 7.60 -2.55
CA ARG A 54 -22.77 7.53 -1.35
C ARG A 54 -22.63 6.22 -0.57
N ASN A 55 -22.30 5.14 -1.26
CA ASN A 55 -22.15 3.79 -0.68
C ASN A 55 -20.71 3.48 -0.21
N ALA A 56 -19.75 4.39 -0.43
CA ALA A 56 -18.38 4.19 0.02
C ALA A 56 -18.29 4.20 1.56
N SER A 57 -17.40 3.38 2.10
CA SER A 57 -17.15 3.32 3.54
C SER A 57 -16.52 4.62 4.03
N ARG A 58 -17.32 5.38 4.78
CA ARG A 58 -16.86 6.64 5.39
C ARG A 58 -15.75 6.42 6.41
N LEU A 59 -15.74 5.27 7.07
CA LEU A 59 -14.71 4.91 8.03
C LEU A 59 -13.35 4.75 7.35
N LEU A 60 -13.33 4.08 6.20
CA LEU A 60 -12.10 3.90 5.41
C LEU A 60 -11.54 5.25 4.95
N LEU A 61 -12.42 6.13 4.44
CA LEU A 61 -12.03 7.47 4.00
C LEU A 61 -11.45 8.31 5.15
N ASN A 62 -12.10 8.29 6.32
CA ASN A 62 -11.61 9.01 7.49
C ASN A 62 -10.25 8.48 7.97
N ASN A 63 -10.07 7.16 8.00
CA ASN A 63 -8.79 6.55 8.38
C ASN A 63 -7.68 6.93 7.39
N THR A 64 -7.98 6.96 6.09
CA THR A 64 -7.04 7.42 5.07
C THR A 64 -6.65 8.88 5.29
N CYS A 65 -7.62 9.77 5.53
CA CYS A 65 -7.35 11.17 5.85
C CYS A 65 -6.51 11.32 7.13
N MET A 66 -6.78 10.51 8.17
CA MET A 66 -6.02 10.52 9.42
C MET A 66 -4.55 10.14 9.19
N LEU A 67 -4.29 9.09 8.44
CA LEU A 67 -2.92 8.67 8.11
C LEU A 67 -2.18 9.72 7.29
N LEU A 68 -2.86 10.33 6.31
CA LEU A 68 -2.30 11.40 5.50
C LEU A 68 -1.99 12.65 6.34
N CYS A 69 -2.90 13.08 7.20
CA CYS A 69 -2.67 14.19 8.11
C CYS A 69 -1.45 13.96 9.00
N THR A 70 -1.35 12.77 9.62
CA THR A 70 -0.20 12.40 10.45
C THR A 70 1.11 12.42 9.66
N SER A 71 1.08 11.89 8.44
CA SER A 71 2.22 11.90 7.53
C SER A 71 2.68 13.31 7.20
N PHE A 72 1.75 14.23 6.89
CA PHE A 72 2.09 15.61 6.57
C PHE A 72 2.62 16.39 7.76
N ILE A 73 2.09 16.18 8.96
CA ILE A 73 2.64 16.79 10.19
C ILE A 73 4.12 16.43 10.34
N MET A 74 4.44 15.14 10.22
CA MET A 74 5.81 14.65 10.37
C MET A 74 6.72 15.15 9.23
N LEU A 75 6.22 15.13 8.01
CA LEU A 75 7.00 15.50 6.83
C LEU A 75 7.31 17.00 6.81
N THR A 76 6.34 17.85 7.16
CA THR A 76 6.53 19.31 7.25
C THR A 76 7.56 19.67 8.33
N ARG A 77 7.56 18.95 9.45
CA ARG A 77 8.57 19.12 10.51
C ARG A 77 9.98 18.77 10.03
N ILE A 78 10.14 17.76 9.17
CA ILE A 78 11.46 17.31 8.68
C ILE A 78 11.94 18.18 7.53
N SER A 79 11.08 18.48 6.55
CA SER A 79 11.43 19.24 5.35
C SER A 79 10.19 19.72 4.62
N MET A 80 10.03 21.04 4.53
CA MET A 80 8.91 21.68 3.82
C MET A 80 8.88 21.31 2.34
N ASP A 81 10.03 21.27 1.65
CA ASP A 81 10.10 20.93 0.23
C ASP A 81 9.59 19.51 -0.05
N LYS A 82 9.96 18.55 0.81
CA LYS A 82 9.46 17.17 0.70
C LYS A 82 7.96 17.10 0.97
N ALA A 83 7.46 17.89 1.93
CA ALA A 83 6.04 17.94 2.24
C ALA A 83 5.21 18.50 1.07
N VAL A 84 5.66 19.59 0.44
CA VAL A 84 5.01 20.17 -0.74
C VAL A 84 5.00 19.18 -1.91
N ARG A 85 6.15 18.55 -2.21
CA ARG A 85 6.22 17.52 -3.26
C ARG A 85 5.27 16.36 -3.00
N GLN A 86 5.22 15.87 -1.76
CA GLN A 86 4.31 14.79 -1.36
C GLN A 86 2.84 15.21 -1.46
N PHE A 87 2.52 16.46 -1.14
CA PHE A 87 1.16 16.99 -1.26
C PHE A 87 0.67 17.00 -2.72
N ILE A 88 1.53 17.40 -3.65
CA ILE A 88 1.19 17.39 -5.08
C ILE A 88 0.94 15.96 -5.55
N ILE A 89 1.81 15.01 -5.18
CA ILE A 89 1.65 13.58 -5.53
C ILE A 89 0.33 13.04 -4.96
N MET A 90 0.03 13.36 -3.71
CA MET A 90 -1.21 12.95 -3.05
C MET A 90 -2.45 13.55 -3.73
N ALA A 91 -2.42 14.81 -4.13
CA ALA A 91 -3.53 15.45 -4.83
C ALA A 91 -3.82 14.77 -6.18
N VAL A 92 -2.77 14.43 -6.94
CA VAL A 92 -2.91 13.66 -8.19
C VAL A 92 -3.46 12.25 -7.91
N ALA A 93 -2.93 11.57 -6.91
CA ALA A 93 -3.41 10.25 -6.52
C ALA A 93 -4.89 10.28 -6.07
N ALA A 94 -5.31 11.33 -5.36
CA ALA A 94 -6.70 11.51 -4.95
C ALA A 94 -7.66 11.63 -6.15
N ILE A 95 -7.26 12.36 -7.19
CA ILE A 95 -8.03 12.46 -8.44
C ILE A 95 -8.14 11.07 -9.10
N ILE A 96 -7.03 10.35 -9.20
CA ILE A 96 -7.00 9.00 -9.78
C ILE A 96 -7.92 8.06 -8.98
N THR A 97 -7.85 8.07 -7.64
CA THR A 97 -8.70 7.23 -6.79
C THR A 97 -10.18 7.56 -6.90
N MET A 98 -10.55 8.79 -7.28
CA MET A 98 -11.94 9.14 -7.56
C MET A 98 -12.41 8.62 -8.93
N ILE A 99 -11.52 8.49 -9.91
CA ILE A 99 -11.86 8.01 -11.26
C ILE A 99 -11.98 6.48 -11.29
N ILE A 100 -11.13 5.77 -10.56
CA ILE A 100 -11.06 4.29 -10.60
C ILE A 100 -12.41 3.60 -10.34
N PRO A 101 -13.19 3.92 -9.29
CA PRO A 101 -14.47 3.25 -9.05
C PRO A 101 -15.47 3.48 -10.19
N TYR A 102 -15.48 4.67 -10.77
CA TYR A 102 -16.34 4.99 -11.93
C TYR A 102 -15.96 4.15 -13.15
N VAL A 103 -14.67 3.98 -13.43
CA VAL A 103 -14.18 3.14 -14.53
C VAL A 103 -14.52 1.67 -14.31
N ILE A 104 -14.33 1.18 -13.08
CA ILE A 104 -14.64 -0.22 -12.73
C ILE A 104 -16.13 -0.52 -12.89
N ASP A 105 -16.98 0.38 -12.41
CA ASP A 105 -18.44 0.20 -12.49
C ASP A 105 -18.94 0.21 -13.96
N ARG A 106 -18.29 0.99 -14.82
CA ARG A 106 -18.67 1.12 -16.24
C ARG A 106 -18.06 0.03 -17.12
N THR A 107 -16.94 -0.56 -16.75
CA THR A 107 -16.19 -1.51 -17.61
C THR A 107 -16.25 -2.94 -17.07
N TRP A 108 -17.47 -3.55 -17.16
CA TRP A 108 -17.66 -4.98 -16.87
C TRP A 108 -16.73 -5.92 -17.65
N GLN A 109 -16.23 -5.47 -18.81
CA GLN A 109 -15.30 -6.23 -19.64
C GLN A 109 -13.95 -6.52 -18.94
N LEU A 110 -13.57 -5.71 -17.95
CA LEU A 110 -12.35 -5.91 -17.15
C LEU A 110 -12.37 -7.25 -16.39
N ALA A 111 -13.56 -7.74 -15.99
CA ALA A 111 -13.71 -9.04 -15.35
C ALA A 111 -13.50 -10.24 -16.29
N LYS A 112 -13.40 -10.01 -17.61
CA LYS A 112 -13.26 -11.09 -18.61
C LYS A 112 -11.81 -11.47 -18.90
N ILE A 113 -10.82 -10.72 -18.43
CA ILE A 113 -9.41 -10.88 -18.81
C ILE A 113 -8.46 -11.06 -17.60
N PRO A 114 -8.71 -12.00 -16.67
CA PRO A 114 -7.89 -12.14 -15.44
C PRO A 114 -6.42 -12.39 -15.76
N TRP A 115 -6.13 -13.20 -16.78
CA TRP A 115 -4.77 -13.55 -17.17
C TRP A 115 -3.92 -12.36 -17.59
N VAL A 116 -4.53 -11.33 -18.18
CA VAL A 116 -3.82 -10.10 -18.55
C VAL A 116 -3.26 -9.41 -17.29
N TYR A 117 -4.06 -9.31 -16.22
CA TYR A 117 -3.61 -8.72 -14.97
C TYR A 117 -2.50 -9.54 -14.31
N GLY A 118 -2.67 -10.87 -14.24
CA GLY A 118 -1.67 -11.77 -13.65
C GLY A 118 -0.35 -11.75 -14.41
N LEU A 119 -0.39 -11.83 -15.74
CA LEU A 119 0.81 -11.86 -16.59
C LEU A 119 1.52 -10.52 -16.63
N ILE A 120 0.80 -9.40 -16.72
CA ILE A 120 1.40 -8.06 -16.65
C ILE A 120 2.09 -7.86 -15.27
N GLY A 121 1.43 -8.28 -14.20
CA GLY A 121 2.01 -8.19 -12.85
C GLY A 121 3.31 -8.98 -12.74
N LEU A 122 3.31 -10.24 -13.17
CA LEU A 122 4.51 -11.08 -13.17
C LEU A 122 5.63 -10.52 -14.06
N ALA A 123 5.29 -10.07 -15.27
CA ALA A 123 6.27 -9.48 -16.18
C ALA A 123 6.93 -8.23 -15.58
N LEU A 124 6.15 -7.31 -15.00
CA LEU A 124 6.68 -6.11 -14.36
C LEU A 124 7.59 -6.45 -13.17
N LEU A 125 7.21 -7.42 -12.33
CA LEU A 125 8.05 -7.85 -11.21
C LEU A 125 9.36 -8.50 -11.69
N LEU A 126 9.30 -9.33 -12.73
CA LEU A 126 10.50 -9.94 -13.32
C LEU A 126 11.46 -8.88 -13.90
N VAL A 127 10.93 -7.89 -14.60
CA VAL A 127 11.74 -6.78 -15.12
C VAL A 127 12.45 -6.06 -13.99
N VAL A 128 11.77 -5.75 -12.90
CA VAL A 128 12.38 -5.09 -11.73
C VAL A 128 13.39 -5.99 -11.03
N CYS A 129 13.11 -7.27 -10.93
CA CYS A 129 14.02 -8.24 -10.34
C CYS A 129 15.37 -8.32 -11.10
N VAL A 130 15.36 -8.09 -12.42
CA VAL A 130 16.56 -8.18 -13.28
C VAL A 130 17.25 -6.81 -13.42
N ILE A 131 16.50 -5.74 -13.62
CA ILE A 131 17.04 -4.42 -14.02
C ILE A 131 16.92 -3.37 -12.89
N GLY A 132 16.18 -3.69 -11.82
CA GLY A 132 15.88 -2.74 -10.75
C GLY A 132 17.12 -2.21 -10.04
N ASN A 133 17.09 -0.91 -9.70
CA ASN A 133 18.11 -0.29 -8.86
C ASN A 133 17.99 -0.79 -7.42
N THR A 134 19.10 -1.11 -6.80
CA THR A 134 19.16 -1.48 -5.40
C THR A 134 18.96 -0.24 -4.53
N SER A 135 17.90 -0.23 -3.73
CA SER A 135 17.65 0.78 -2.70
C SER A 135 17.53 0.07 -1.36
N PHE A 136 18.35 0.48 -0.39
CA PHE A 136 18.40 -0.17 0.94
C PHE A 136 18.60 -1.70 0.88
N GLY A 137 19.36 -2.16 -0.10
CA GLY A 137 19.68 -3.60 -0.27
C GLY A 137 18.59 -4.44 -0.95
N ALA A 138 17.50 -3.84 -1.42
CA ALA A 138 16.44 -4.49 -2.20
C ALA A 138 16.34 -3.86 -3.60
N GLN A 139 16.01 -4.67 -4.60
CA GLN A 139 15.74 -4.21 -5.96
C GLN A 139 14.29 -3.73 -6.04
N LEU A 140 14.05 -2.45 -5.77
CA LEU A 140 12.71 -1.91 -5.56
C LEU A 140 12.23 -0.98 -6.66
N SER A 141 13.13 -0.24 -7.29
CA SER A 141 12.73 0.87 -8.15
C SER A 141 13.53 0.95 -9.45
N ILE A 142 12.89 1.56 -10.43
CA ILE A 142 13.52 1.98 -11.69
C ILE A 142 13.57 3.50 -11.66
N SER A 143 14.77 4.07 -11.81
CA SER A 143 14.94 5.52 -11.85
C SER A 143 14.94 5.99 -13.30
N ILE A 144 13.97 6.84 -13.65
CA ILE A 144 13.86 7.44 -14.98
C ILE A 144 13.81 8.96 -14.81
N GLY A 145 14.79 9.68 -15.37
CA GLY A 145 14.80 11.15 -15.38
C GLY A 145 14.72 11.80 -13.98
N GLY A 146 15.32 11.18 -12.94
CA GLY A 146 15.30 11.68 -11.57
C GLY A 146 14.04 11.32 -10.76
N PHE A 147 13.09 10.63 -11.38
CA PHE A 147 11.92 10.06 -10.69
C PHE A 147 12.16 8.58 -10.41
N SER A 148 11.97 8.17 -9.17
CA SER A 148 12.00 6.76 -8.77
C SER A 148 10.59 6.18 -8.89
N PHE A 149 10.44 5.17 -9.73
CA PHE A 149 9.20 4.43 -9.94
C PHE A 149 9.35 3.04 -9.35
N GLN A 150 8.43 2.66 -8.48
CA GLN A 150 8.38 1.34 -7.87
C GLN A 150 7.25 0.51 -8.49
N PRO A 151 7.55 -0.39 -9.43
CA PRO A 151 6.52 -1.17 -10.12
C PRO A 151 5.68 -2.05 -9.21
N SER A 152 6.21 -2.55 -8.09
CA SER A 152 5.43 -3.36 -7.14
C SER A 152 4.19 -2.64 -6.59
N GLU A 153 4.20 -1.30 -6.53
CA GLU A 153 3.03 -0.52 -6.13
C GLU A 153 1.86 -0.66 -7.13
N PHE A 154 2.18 -0.65 -8.42
CA PHE A 154 1.18 -0.84 -9.49
C PHE A 154 0.77 -2.31 -9.62
N VAL A 155 1.72 -3.23 -9.41
CA VAL A 155 1.43 -4.65 -9.46
C VAL A 155 0.48 -5.07 -8.33
N LYS A 156 0.49 -4.42 -7.18
CA LYS A 156 -0.53 -4.66 -6.12
C LYS A 156 -1.95 -4.51 -6.67
N ILE A 157 -2.18 -3.46 -7.45
CA ILE A 157 -3.50 -3.19 -8.04
C ILE A 157 -3.86 -4.30 -9.05
N SER A 158 -2.97 -4.60 -10.00
CA SER A 158 -3.22 -5.65 -10.99
C SER A 158 -3.38 -7.04 -10.35
N PHE A 159 -2.62 -7.32 -9.29
CA PHE A 159 -2.74 -8.56 -8.52
C PHE A 159 -4.12 -8.73 -7.86
N VAL A 160 -4.62 -7.66 -7.21
CA VAL A 160 -5.96 -7.69 -6.61
C VAL A 160 -7.03 -7.91 -7.69
N PHE A 161 -6.92 -7.26 -8.84
CA PHE A 161 -7.83 -7.51 -9.97
C PHE A 161 -7.73 -8.94 -10.49
N PHE A 162 -6.53 -9.49 -10.63
CA PHE A 162 -6.32 -10.87 -11.02
C PHE A 162 -7.04 -11.84 -10.07
N VAL A 163 -6.74 -11.74 -8.77
CA VAL A 163 -7.32 -12.64 -7.75
C VAL A 163 -8.83 -12.49 -7.67
N ALA A 164 -9.34 -11.23 -7.65
CA ALA A 164 -10.78 -10.96 -7.59
C ALA A 164 -11.52 -11.54 -8.80
N THR A 165 -10.98 -11.36 -10.01
CA THR A 165 -11.62 -11.86 -11.23
C THR A 165 -11.54 -13.38 -11.35
N MET A 166 -10.46 -14.01 -10.88
CA MET A 166 -10.37 -15.48 -10.84
C MET A 166 -11.40 -16.08 -9.89
N PHE A 167 -11.56 -15.54 -8.68
CA PHE A 167 -12.54 -16.03 -7.70
C PHE A 167 -13.99 -15.64 -8.05
N TYR A 168 -14.19 -14.56 -8.77
CA TYR A 168 -15.50 -14.23 -9.32
C TYR A 168 -15.98 -15.28 -10.33
N ARG A 169 -15.07 -15.87 -11.11
CA ARG A 169 -15.41 -16.90 -12.11
C ARG A 169 -15.76 -18.24 -11.48
N SER A 170 -14.94 -18.70 -10.56
CA SER A 170 -15.12 -19.99 -9.87
C SER A 170 -14.27 -20.07 -8.61
N THR A 171 -14.84 -20.67 -7.57
CA THR A 171 -14.17 -21.03 -6.33
C THR A 171 -13.88 -22.52 -6.22
N GLU A 172 -14.00 -23.27 -7.31
CA GLU A 172 -13.63 -24.68 -7.37
C GLU A 172 -12.13 -24.89 -7.10
N PHE A 173 -11.79 -26.03 -6.54
CA PHE A 173 -10.42 -26.36 -6.13
C PHE A 173 -9.39 -26.15 -7.25
N LYS A 174 -9.70 -26.54 -8.48
CA LYS A 174 -8.82 -26.36 -9.64
C LYS A 174 -8.49 -24.88 -9.88
N ASN A 175 -9.51 -24.02 -9.83
CA ASN A 175 -9.34 -22.58 -10.04
C ASN A 175 -8.59 -21.94 -8.87
N VAL A 176 -8.88 -22.36 -7.64
CA VAL A 176 -8.14 -21.95 -6.44
C VAL A 176 -6.67 -22.35 -6.56
N ALA A 177 -6.36 -23.58 -6.93
CA ALA A 177 -4.99 -24.07 -7.08
C ALA A 177 -4.19 -23.27 -8.13
N ILE A 178 -4.80 -22.98 -9.29
CA ILE A 178 -4.17 -22.16 -10.32
C ILE A 178 -3.90 -20.73 -9.82
N THR A 179 -4.90 -20.12 -9.19
CA THR A 179 -4.78 -18.77 -8.64
C THR A 179 -3.72 -18.70 -7.54
N THR A 180 -3.65 -19.73 -6.68
CA THR A 180 -2.60 -19.88 -5.66
C THR A 180 -1.22 -19.97 -6.30
N GLY A 181 -1.05 -20.76 -7.35
CA GLY A 181 0.21 -20.89 -8.07
C GLY A 181 0.73 -19.57 -8.62
N VAL A 182 -0.15 -18.80 -9.28
CA VAL A 182 0.21 -17.48 -9.80
C VAL A 182 0.47 -16.48 -8.67
N ALA A 183 -0.33 -16.49 -7.61
CA ALA A 183 -0.11 -15.64 -6.44
C ALA A 183 1.23 -15.96 -5.76
N ALA A 184 1.55 -17.26 -5.58
CA ALA A 184 2.83 -17.70 -5.05
C ALA A 184 4.01 -17.26 -5.92
N ALA A 185 3.87 -17.29 -7.25
CA ALA A 185 4.90 -16.78 -8.16
C ALA A 185 5.18 -15.28 -7.94
N HIS A 186 4.14 -14.44 -7.78
CA HIS A 186 4.34 -13.03 -7.44
C HIS A 186 5.10 -12.85 -6.12
N VAL A 187 4.70 -13.59 -5.07
CA VAL A 187 5.35 -13.54 -3.76
C VAL A 187 6.80 -14.00 -3.84
N LEU A 188 7.09 -15.08 -4.56
CA LEU A 188 8.46 -15.61 -4.72
C LEU A 188 9.37 -14.60 -5.45
N ILE A 189 8.90 -13.95 -6.51
CA ILE A 189 9.69 -12.94 -7.21
C ILE A 189 10.01 -11.76 -6.27
N LEU A 190 9.06 -11.32 -5.45
CA LEU A 190 9.28 -10.25 -4.47
C LEU A 190 10.28 -10.67 -3.39
N VAL A 191 10.24 -11.92 -2.92
CA VAL A 191 11.23 -12.44 -1.97
C VAL A 191 12.62 -12.48 -2.61
N LEU A 192 12.75 -12.92 -3.86
CA LEU A 192 14.01 -12.91 -4.61
C LEU A 192 14.55 -11.49 -4.82
N SER A 193 13.67 -10.53 -5.07
CA SER A 193 13.99 -9.09 -5.16
C SER A 193 14.32 -8.47 -3.80
N LYS A 194 14.27 -9.25 -2.71
CA LYS A 194 14.47 -8.81 -1.31
C LYS A 194 13.42 -7.81 -0.81
N ASP A 195 12.28 -7.69 -1.49
CA ASP A 195 11.13 -6.87 -1.07
C ASP A 195 10.17 -7.69 -0.19
N LEU A 196 10.61 -7.98 1.02
CA LEU A 196 9.85 -8.80 1.96
C LEU A 196 8.56 -8.12 2.44
N GLY A 197 8.57 -6.78 2.50
CA GLY A 197 7.39 -6.01 2.88
C GLY A 197 6.25 -6.16 1.87
N SER A 198 6.52 -5.96 0.59
CA SER A 198 5.54 -6.18 -0.47
C SER A 198 5.15 -7.67 -0.55
N ALA A 199 6.09 -8.59 -0.42
CA ALA A 199 5.79 -10.04 -0.43
C ALA A 199 4.76 -10.41 0.66
N LEU A 200 4.91 -9.89 1.86
CA LEU A 200 3.96 -10.10 2.96
C LEU A 200 2.57 -9.52 2.64
N ILE A 201 2.52 -8.31 2.07
CA ILE A 201 1.25 -7.67 1.69
C ILE A 201 0.52 -8.49 0.62
N PHE A 202 1.22 -8.95 -0.43
CA PHE A 202 0.63 -9.79 -1.47
C PHE A 202 0.11 -11.12 -0.91
N PHE A 203 0.90 -11.75 -0.05
CA PHE A 203 0.51 -12.99 0.60
C PHE A 203 -0.75 -12.82 1.47
N LEU A 204 -0.76 -11.83 2.37
CA LEU A 204 -1.92 -11.58 3.24
C LEU A 204 -3.15 -11.17 2.43
N ALA A 205 -3.00 -10.32 1.42
CA ALA A 205 -4.10 -9.93 0.54
C ALA A 205 -4.70 -11.16 -0.14
N TYR A 206 -3.86 -12.07 -0.69
CA TYR A 206 -4.31 -13.31 -1.30
C TYR A 206 -5.11 -14.20 -0.33
N VAL A 207 -4.54 -14.48 0.85
CA VAL A 207 -5.17 -15.36 1.85
C VAL A 207 -6.51 -14.80 2.31
N LEU A 208 -6.59 -13.49 2.55
CA LEU A 208 -7.84 -12.83 2.93
C LEU A 208 -8.87 -12.86 1.79
N MET A 209 -8.48 -12.60 0.56
CA MET A 209 -9.37 -12.65 -0.60
C MET A 209 -9.89 -14.07 -0.84
N LEU A 210 -9.03 -15.08 -0.70
CA LEU A 210 -9.42 -16.49 -0.79
C LEU A 210 -10.43 -16.85 0.30
N PHE A 211 -10.19 -16.44 1.54
CA PHE A 211 -11.15 -16.65 2.65
C PHE A 211 -12.48 -15.97 2.39
N ILE A 212 -12.49 -14.71 1.96
CA ILE A 212 -13.72 -13.97 1.66
C ILE A 212 -14.50 -14.64 0.52
N ALA A 213 -13.81 -15.09 -0.54
CA ALA A 213 -14.44 -15.71 -1.70
C ALA A 213 -15.03 -17.10 -1.40
N THR A 214 -14.39 -17.88 -0.51
CA THR A 214 -14.79 -19.26 -0.22
C THR A 214 -15.58 -19.41 1.08
N SER A 215 -15.52 -18.42 1.99
CA SER A 215 -16.05 -18.46 3.35
C SER A 215 -15.58 -19.69 4.14
N ASN A 216 -14.43 -20.27 3.79
CA ASN A 216 -13.90 -21.49 4.37
C ASN A 216 -12.69 -21.24 5.26
N TRP A 217 -12.84 -21.48 6.56
CA TRP A 217 -11.78 -21.29 7.56
C TRP A 217 -10.55 -22.18 7.35
N LEU A 218 -10.70 -23.32 6.67
CA LEU A 218 -9.56 -24.19 6.35
C LEU A 218 -8.57 -23.54 5.41
N TYR A 219 -9.06 -22.75 4.44
CA TYR A 219 -8.18 -21.97 3.55
C TYR A 219 -7.45 -20.85 4.30
N LEU A 220 -8.10 -20.18 5.26
CA LEU A 220 -7.44 -19.17 6.08
C LEU A 220 -6.38 -19.81 6.98
N ALA A 221 -6.73 -20.87 7.71
CA ALA A 221 -5.80 -21.56 8.61
C ALA A 221 -4.63 -22.21 7.83
N GLY A 222 -4.93 -22.87 6.70
CA GLY A 222 -3.93 -23.46 5.81
C GLY A 222 -3.03 -22.41 5.17
N GLY A 223 -3.61 -21.29 4.74
CA GLY A 223 -2.86 -20.16 4.22
C GLY A 223 -1.89 -19.59 5.25
N LEU A 224 -2.36 -19.24 6.43
CA LEU A 224 -1.51 -18.71 7.50
C LEU A 224 -0.46 -19.73 7.94
N GLY A 225 -0.84 -21.02 8.09
CA GLY A 225 0.10 -22.11 8.43
C GLY A 225 1.20 -22.29 7.37
N SER A 226 0.83 -22.29 6.08
CA SER A 226 1.81 -22.37 4.98
C SER A 226 2.70 -21.12 4.92
N GLY A 227 2.17 -19.94 5.24
CA GLY A 227 2.94 -18.71 5.36
C GLY A 227 4.00 -18.78 6.47
N CYS A 228 3.64 -19.29 7.66
CA CYS A 228 4.59 -19.51 8.73
C CYS A 228 5.68 -20.51 8.33
N ALA A 229 5.31 -21.61 7.68
CA ALA A 229 6.27 -22.59 7.18
C ALA A 229 7.21 -21.99 6.12
N ALA A 230 6.65 -21.20 5.17
CA ALA A 230 7.43 -20.50 4.16
C ALA A 230 8.37 -19.46 4.77
N ALA A 231 7.93 -18.71 5.80
CA ALA A 231 8.78 -17.77 6.53
C ALA A 231 9.95 -18.45 7.23
N MET A 232 9.71 -19.60 7.87
CA MET A 232 10.79 -20.42 8.49
C MET A 232 11.79 -20.93 7.46
N LEU A 233 11.31 -21.39 6.30
CA LEU A 233 12.16 -21.80 5.18
C LEU A 233 12.97 -20.63 4.64
N ALA A 234 12.34 -19.47 4.43
CA ALA A 234 12.99 -18.26 3.95
C ALA A 234 14.09 -17.79 4.93
N TYR A 235 13.85 -17.86 6.23
CA TYR A 235 14.86 -17.57 7.25
C TYR A 235 16.09 -18.47 7.15
N LYS A 236 15.88 -19.76 6.84
CA LYS A 236 17.00 -20.72 6.68
C LYS A 236 17.75 -20.53 5.36
N LEU A 237 17.05 -20.25 4.28
CA LEU A 237 17.60 -20.21 2.92
C LEU A 237 18.20 -18.86 2.54
N PHE A 238 17.62 -17.77 3.01
CA PHE A 238 17.99 -16.42 2.56
C PHE A 238 18.65 -15.60 3.67
N SER A 239 19.90 -15.20 3.45
CA SER A 239 20.67 -14.37 4.39
C SER A 239 20.01 -13.03 4.70
N HIS A 240 19.40 -12.39 3.69
CA HIS A 240 18.72 -11.10 3.87
C HIS A 240 17.46 -11.19 4.74
N VAL A 241 16.77 -12.34 4.77
CA VAL A 241 15.65 -12.59 5.69
C VAL A 241 16.17 -12.71 7.12
N ARG A 242 17.26 -13.46 7.32
CA ARG A 242 17.89 -13.63 8.63
C ARG A 242 18.33 -12.28 9.22
N VAL A 243 19.01 -11.46 8.42
CA VAL A 243 19.45 -10.13 8.84
C VAL A 243 18.27 -9.25 9.30
N ARG A 244 17.13 -9.32 8.62
CA ARG A 244 15.94 -8.55 9.04
C ARG A 244 15.29 -9.07 10.31
N VAL A 245 15.30 -10.39 10.53
CA VAL A 245 14.81 -10.99 11.78
C VAL A 245 15.74 -10.64 12.95
N GLU A 246 17.06 -10.69 12.74
CA GLU A 246 18.05 -10.28 13.75
C GLU A 246 17.88 -8.80 14.12
N ALA A 247 17.76 -7.90 13.12
CA ALA A 247 17.52 -6.47 13.34
C ALA A 247 16.18 -6.20 14.02
N TRP A 248 15.17 -7.02 13.80
CA TRP A 248 13.88 -6.91 14.51
C TRP A 248 13.98 -7.37 15.98
N GLN A 249 14.78 -8.39 16.27
CA GLN A 249 14.98 -8.88 17.64
C GLN A 249 15.85 -7.93 18.47
N ASP A 250 16.89 -7.37 17.87
CA ASP A 250 17.78 -6.39 18.52
C ASP A 250 18.14 -5.25 17.57
N PRO A 251 17.24 -4.23 17.46
CA PRO A 251 17.45 -3.08 16.58
C PRO A 251 18.58 -2.15 17.03
N TRP A 252 19.01 -2.26 18.28
CA TRP A 252 20.00 -1.36 18.87
C TRP A 252 21.45 -1.86 18.72
N SER A 253 21.65 -3.11 18.37
CA SER A 253 23.00 -3.70 18.21
C SER A 253 23.80 -3.09 17.05
N ASP A 254 23.12 -2.62 15.99
CA ASP A 254 23.75 -2.01 14.81
C ASP A 254 22.87 -0.93 14.19
N ILE A 255 22.75 0.21 14.89
CA ILE A 255 21.86 1.33 14.54
C ILE A 255 22.22 1.94 13.16
N ALA A 256 23.50 2.04 12.83
CA ALA A 256 23.97 2.67 11.60
C ALA A 256 23.92 1.73 10.38
N GLY A 257 23.83 0.41 10.58
CA GLY A 257 23.82 -0.62 9.55
C GLY A 257 22.48 -1.34 9.43
N LYS A 258 22.41 -2.54 10.02
CA LYS A 258 21.26 -3.44 9.87
C LYS A 258 19.99 -2.93 10.59
N GLY A 259 20.14 -2.16 11.67
CA GLY A 259 19.04 -1.62 12.47
C GLY A 259 18.42 -0.33 11.95
N TYR A 260 18.97 0.26 10.87
CA TYR A 260 18.47 1.52 10.29
C TYR A 260 17.07 1.40 9.68
N GLN A 261 16.60 0.23 9.34
CA GLN A 261 15.26 -0.06 8.83
C GLN A 261 14.36 -0.53 9.98
#